data_53bc03660f5825a3d6851a0c6dbda10c
#
_entry.id   53bc03660f5825a3d6851a0c6dbda10c
#
_cell.length_a   1.000
_cell.length_b   1.000
_cell.length_c   1.000
_cell.angle_alpha   90.00
_cell.angle_beta   90.00
_cell.angle_gamma   90.00
#
_symmetry.space_group_name_H-M   'P 1'
#
loop_
_entity.id
_entity.type
_entity.pdbx_description
1 polymer ?
#
loop_
_entity_poly.entity_id
_entity_poly.type
_entity_poly.pdbx_seq_one_letter_code
_entity_poly.pdbx_strand_id
1 'polypeptide(L)'
;AGPRLAALDVRATALALPVPRVDPADPNAGFLAGLMASAPGELIAALEAAPADSLERGLRQVRAWLENGDSHTAVEALSALERRYPDDWRVVWYRGLASLVTGDQETAAVSFDGIYDAFPGEPAPKLALGVCAEVLGQLDNAAEYYRLVWTIDPSYVSAAFALARVQLASGDRTGAVVTLESVPEASIHYTAARVAAVRARLRRRVALDPLLDDLRAAGGQVEALRQLGLDAVRREQLSTEVLGTALDWVLSGGRGGQVERSTTLLGSALDERGLRFGLERSYRVLARLAQRGEERIELVERANRFRPRTWV
;
A
#
# COMPACT_ATOMS: atom_id res chain seq x y z
N ALA A 1 5.81 4.11 -8.62
CA ALA A 1 4.87 2.99 -8.52
C ALA A 1 3.88 3.33 -7.42
N GLY A 2 2.60 3.45 -7.74
CA GLY A 2 1.56 3.74 -6.75
C GLY A 2 1.43 2.59 -5.74
N PRO A 3 0.78 2.82 -4.58
CA PRO A 3 0.57 1.81 -3.58
C PRO A 3 -0.16 0.63 -4.21
N ARG A 4 0.49 -0.51 -4.24
CA ARG A 4 -0.07 -1.78 -4.66
C ARG A 4 -0.51 -2.49 -3.39
N LEU A 5 -1.62 -3.24 -3.46
CA LEU A 5 -1.92 -4.29 -2.49
C LEU A 5 -0.91 -5.44 -2.71
N ALA A 6 0.36 -5.14 -2.53
CA ALA A 6 1.48 -6.07 -2.65
C ALA A 6 1.63 -6.84 -1.33
N ALA A 7 2.35 -7.95 -1.38
CA ALA A 7 2.80 -8.63 -0.16
C ALA A 7 3.53 -7.63 0.75
N LEU A 8 3.39 -7.83 2.05
CA LEU A 8 4.00 -6.97 3.06
C LEU A 8 5.53 -7.02 2.92
N ASP A 9 6.14 -5.87 2.65
CA ASP A 9 7.57 -5.67 2.84
C ASP A 9 7.78 -5.26 4.30
N VAL A 10 8.18 -6.21 5.12
CA VAL A 10 8.32 -6.02 6.58
C VAL A 10 9.29 -4.90 6.89
N ARG A 11 10.46 -4.88 6.25
CA ARG A 11 11.47 -3.87 6.48
C ARG A 11 10.98 -2.46 6.10
N ALA A 12 10.46 -2.31 4.88
CA ALA A 12 9.94 -1.02 4.43
C ALA A 12 8.76 -0.56 5.28
N THR A 13 7.92 -1.49 5.73
CA THR A 13 6.76 -1.19 6.59
C THR A 13 7.21 -0.78 7.99
N ALA A 14 8.17 -1.48 8.59
CA ALA A 14 8.73 -1.13 9.89
C ALA A 14 9.35 0.28 9.86
N LEU A 15 10.14 0.59 8.84
CA LEU A 15 10.74 1.90 8.66
C LEU A 15 9.72 3.01 8.28
N ALA A 16 8.50 2.66 7.88
CA ALA A 16 7.42 3.60 7.66
C ALA A 16 6.53 3.83 8.90
N LEU A 17 6.76 3.10 10.00
CA LEU A 17 6.06 3.34 11.26
C LEU A 17 6.35 4.76 11.78
N PRO A 18 5.41 5.37 12.52
CA PRO A 18 5.56 6.71 13.04
C PRO A 18 6.84 6.88 13.85
N VAL A 19 7.48 8.03 13.68
CA VAL A 19 8.67 8.39 14.46
C VAL A 19 8.21 9.12 15.72
N PRO A 20 8.66 8.71 16.92
CA PRO A 20 8.43 9.46 18.13
C PRO A 20 8.85 10.92 17.98
N ARG A 21 8.10 11.83 18.58
CA ARG A 21 8.48 13.24 18.62
C ARG A 21 9.71 13.42 19.48
N VAL A 22 10.62 14.27 19.01
CA VAL A 22 11.81 14.66 19.77
C VAL A 22 11.39 15.36 21.06
N ASP A 23 12.01 14.99 22.17
CA ASP A 23 11.78 15.66 23.43
C ASP A 23 12.29 17.11 23.33
N PRO A 24 11.46 18.12 23.52
CA PRO A 24 11.88 19.51 23.43
C PRO A 24 12.89 19.90 24.52
N ALA A 25 13.02 19.12 25.59
CA ALA A 25 14.01 19.31 26.64
C ALA A 25 15.37 18.66 26.32
N ASP A 26 15.47 17.85 25.26
CA ASP A 26 16.76 17.26 24.85
C ASP A 26 17.74 18.35 24.39
N PRO A 27 19.00 18.30 24.83
CA PRO A 27 20.01 19.32 24.46
C PRO A 27 20.25 19.44 22.96
N ASN A 28 19.92 18.41 22.17
CA ASN A 28 20.03 18.43 20.72
C ASN A 28 18.71 18.74 20.00
N ALA A 29 17.61 19.08 20.70
CA ALA A 29 16.29 19.28 20.08
C ALA A 29 16.35 20.30 18.93
N GLY A 30 16.99 21.44 19.14
CA GLY A 30 17.18 22.47 18.12
C GLY A 30 18.05 22.03 16.95
N PHE A 31 19.12 21.32 17.22
CA PHE A 31 19.98 20.73 16.18
C PHE A 31 19.23 19.72 15.32
N LEU A 32 18.51 18.78 15.94
CA LEU A 32 17.72 17.75 15.26
C LEU A 32 16.59 18.34 14.41
N ALA A 33 15.94 19.42 14.89
CA ALA A 33 14.92 20.13 14.14
C ALA A 33 15.47 20.83 12.88
N GLY A 34 16.74 21.26 12.93
CA GLY A 34 17.42 21.89 11.80
C GLY A 34 18.04 20.92 10.78
N LEU A 35 18.07 19.62 11.10
CA LEU A 35 18.59 18.63 10.17
C LEU A 35 17.64 18.46 8.96
N MET A 36 18.08 18.92 7.81
CA MET A 36 17.36 18.67 6.55
C MET A 36 17.40 17.19 6.22
N ALA A 37 16.33 16.67 5.64
CA ALA A 37 16.26 15.28 5.19
C ALA A 37 17.30 15.03 4.10
N SER A 38 18.35 14.32 4.46
CA SER A 38 19.42 13.88 3.60
C SER A 38 19.37 12.37 3.42
N ALA A 39 20.16 11.82 2.52
CA ALA A 39 20.36 10.39 2.45
C ALA A 39 20.83 9.84 3.81
N PRO A 40 20.47 8.59 4.18
CA PRO A 40 20.79 8.05 5.51
C PRO A 40 22.28 8.15 5.89
N GLY A 41 23.19 7.93 4.95
CA GLY A 41 24.63 8.07 5.18
C GLY A 41 25.08 9.51 5.51
N GLU A 42 24.50 10.51 4.86
CA GLU A 42 24.76 11.93 5.15
C GLU A 42 24.19 12.31 6.52
N LEU A 43 23.02 11.75 6.87
CA LEU A 43 22.42 11.96 8.17
C LEU A 43 23.28 11.37 9.31
N ILE A 44 23.84 10.18 9.12
CA ILE A 44 24.77 9.56 10.09
C ILE A 44 25.94 10.49 10.36
N ALA A 45 26.61 10.96 9.30
CA ALA A 45 27.75 11.88 9.42
C ALA A 45 27.37 13.22 10.11
N ALA A 46 26.20 13.76 9.76
CA ALA A 46 25.69 14.99 10.39
C ALA A 46 25.41 14.80 11.89
N LEU A 47 24.88 13.65 12.30
CA LEU A 47 24.61 13.33 13.70
C LEU A 47 25.89 13.16 14.55
N GLU A 48 27.02 12.84 13.93
CA GLU A 48 28.31 12.84 14.64
C GLU A 48 28.73 14.24 15.11
N ALA A 49 28.31 15.28 14.40
CA ALA A 49 28.58 16.68 14.73
C ALA A 49 27.58 17.29 15.74
N ALA A 50 26.66 16.49 16.29
CA ALA A 50 25.70 17.00 17.28
C ALA A 50 26.40 17.56 18.53
N PRO A 51 25.89 18.69 19.09
CA PRO A 51 26.55 19.39 20.20
C PRO A 51 26.67 18.57 21.49
N ALA A 52 25.79 17.62 21.73
CA ALA A 52 25.78 16.82 22.95
C ALA A 52 25.53 15.33 22.67
N ASP A 53 25.99 14.49 23.58
CA ASP A 53 25.57 13.09 23.65
C ASP A 53 24.24 12.99 24.40
N SER A 54 23.16 12.71 23.66
CA SER A 54 21.81 12.67 24.20
C SER A 54 21.02 11.47 23.69
N LEU A 55 19.90 11.18 24.36
CA LEU A 55 19.01 10.11 23.97
C LEU A 55 18.47 10.31 22.55
N GLU A 56 17.94 11.49 22.24
CA GLU A 56 17.32 11.75 20.94
C GLU A 56 18.32 11.66 19.77
N ARG A 57 19.56 12.13 20.00
CA ARG A 57 20.66 11.91 19.04
C ARG A 57 20.89 10.43 18.80
N GLY A 58 21.01 9.64 19.87
CA GLY A 58 21.25 8.19 19.78
C GLY A 58 20.13 7.46 19.06
N LEU A 59 18.88 7.77 19.39
CA LEU A 59 17.71 7.20 18.72
C LEU A 59 17.68 7.56 17.22
N ARG A 60 18.01 8.80 16.87
CA ARG A 60 18.07 9.23 15.47
C ARG A 60 19.17 8.51 14.70
N GLN A 61 20.32 8.25 15.35
CA GLN A 61 21.40 7.45 14.77
C GLN A 61 20.97 6.00 14.53
N VAL A 62 20.35 5.35 15.51
CA VAL A 62 19.79 4.00 15.35
C VAL A 62 18.88 3.94 14.12
N ARG A 63 17.98 4.90 13.99
CA ARG A 63 17.09 5.00 12.82
C ARG A 63 17.85 5.11 11.52
N ALA A 64 18.82 6.01 11.46
CA ALA A 64 19.62 6.26 10.26
C ALA A 64 20.41 5.02 9.83
N TRP A 65 20.99 4.26 10.76
CA TRP A 65 21.66 2.99 10.44
C TRP A 65 20.69 1.93 9.94
N LEU A 66 19.52 1.80 10.56
CA LEU A 66 18.48 0.89 10.04
C LEU A 66 18.05 1.26 8.61
N GLU A 67 17.86 2.54 8.32
CA GLU A 67 17.52 3.03 6.98
C GLU A 67 18.65 2.80 5.97
N ASN A 68 19.90 2.95 6.42
CA ASN A 68 21.11 2.71 5.60
C ASN A 68 21.40 1.20 5.35
N GLY A 69 20.72 0.30 6.05
CA GLY A 69 20.93 -1.14 5.93
C GLY A 69 21.95 -1.73 6.90
N ASP A 70 22.55 -0.91 7.76
CA ASP A 70 23.49 -1.34 8.78
C ASP A 70 22.75 -1.72 10.08
N SER A 71 22.06 -2.85 10.03
CA SER A 71 21.29 -3.34 11.16
C SER A 71 22.15 -3.77 12.35
N HIS A 72 23.40 -4.20 12.11
CA HIS A 72 24.32 -4.62 13.18
C HIS A 72 24.69 -3.43 14.06
N THR A 73 25.21 -2.35 13.46
CA THR A 73 25.56 -1.12 14.17
C THR A 73 24.35 -0.50 14.87
N ALA A 74 23.17 -0.55 14.23
CA ALA A 74 21.93 -0.06 14.83
C ALA A 74 21.57 -0.81 16.12
N VAL A 75 21.64 -2.14 16.12
CA VAL A 75 21.32 -2.98 17.28
C VAL A 75 22.34 -2.80 18.41
N GLU A 76 23.63 -2.70 18.11
CA GLU A 76 24.66 -2.42 19.11
C GLU A 76 24.46 -1.04 19.79
N ALA A 77 24.19 -0.01 19.00
CA ALA A 77 23.91 1.32 19.52
C ALA A 77 22.63 1.35 20.35
N LEU A 78 21.57 0.68 19.90
CA LEU A 78 20.33 0.54 20.64
C LEU A 78 20.54 -0.18 21.98
N SER A 79 21.32 -1.25 22.01
CA SER A 79 21.65 -1.96 23.26
C SER A 79 22.43 -1.09 24.26
N ALA A 80 23.22 -0.15 23.78
CA ALA A 80 23.86 0.85 24.64
C ALA A 80 22.84 1.84 25.22
N LEU A 81 21.87 2.28 24.42
CA LEU A 81 20.78 3.16 24.89
C LEU A 81 19.87 2.45 25.90
N GLU A 82 19.57 1.17 25.69
CA GLU A 82 18.77 0.35 26.62
C GLU A 82 19.41 0.25 28.01
N ARG A 83 20.73 0.06 28.07
CA ARG A 83 21.46 0.06 29.35
C ARG A 83 21.43 1.40 30.07
N ARG A 84 21.42 2.49 29.30
CA ARG A 84 21.47 3.86 29.85
C ARG A 84 20.08 4.39 30.20
N TYR A 85 19.05 4.01 29.44
CA TYR A 85 17.69 4.49 29.53
C TYR A 85 16.69 3.32 29.50
N PRO A 86 16.71 2.41 30.50
CA PRO A 86 15.95 1.15 30.44
C PRO A 86 14.45 1.32 30.41
N ASP A 87 13.95 2.40 31.04
CA ASP A 87 12.51 2.66 31.20
C ASP A 87 11.96 3.70 30.21
N ASP A 88 12.79 4.18 29.26
CA ASP A 88 12.31 5.16 28.28
C ASP A 88 11.52 4.48 27.17
N TRP A 89 10.26 4.85 27.04
CA TRP A 89 9.35 4.26 26.05
C TRP A 89 9.84 4.43 24.60
N ARG A 90 10.60 5.47 24.29
CA ARG A 90 11.19 5.71 22.95
C ARG A 90 12.23 4.64 22.64
N VAL A 91 13.04 4.25 23.63
CA VAL A 91 14.00 3.15 23.49
C VAL A 91 13.26 1.83 23.24
N VAL A 92 12.16 1.58 23.98
CA VAL A 92 11.32 0.40 23.76
C VAL A 92 10.70 0.41 22.36
N TRP A 93 10.26 1.58 21.87
CA TRP A 93 9.76 1.75 20.49
C TRP A 93 10.82 1.36 19.46
N TYR A 94 12.03 1.87 19.60
CA TYR A 94 13.11 1.55 18.68
C TYR A 94 13.59 0.10 18.79
N ARG A 95 13.44 -0.53 19.95
CA ARG A 95 13.64 -1.99 20.09
C ARG A 95 12.64 -2.76 19.24
N GLY A 96 11.36 -2.44 19.33
CA GLY A 96 10.33 -3.04 18.50
C GLY A 96 10.60 -2.83 17.00
N LEU A 97 11.00 -1.62 16.61
CA LEU A 97 11.34 -1.28 15.23
C LEU A 97 12.54 -2.08 14.72
N ALA A 98 13.64 -2.09 15.46
CA ALA A 98 14.86 -2.83 15.09
C ALA A 98 14.58 -4.34 14.99
N SER A 99 13.81 -4.88 15.93
CA SER A 99 13.40 -6.28 15.93
C SER A 99 12.57 -6.66 14.70
N LEU A 100 11.61 -5.82 14.27
CA LEU A 100 10.89 -6.04 13.01
C LEU A 100 11.82 -6.02 11.80
N VAL A 101 12.77 -5.07 11.76
CA VAL A 101 13.73 -4.94 10.65
C VAL A 101 14.66 -6.13 10.56
N THR A 102 15.04 -6.71 11.70
CA THR A 102 15.98 -7.86 11.79
C THR A 102 15.29 -9.21 11.79
N GLY A 103 13.94 -9.24 11.83
CA GLY A 103 13.16 -10.47 11.75
C GLY A 103 12.85 -11.12 13.10
N ASP A 104 13.14 -10.47 14.22
CA ASP A 104 12.72 -10.90 15.56
C ASP A 104 11.32 -10.37 15.89
N GLN A 105 10.34 -11.07 15.37
CA GLN A 105 8.92 -10.66 15.41
C GLN A 105 8.33 -10.74 16.82
N GLU A 106 8.80 -11.67 17.63
CA GLU A 106 8.33 -11.86 19.01
C GLU A 106 8.76 -10.71 19.91
N THR A 107 10.05 -10.35 19.86
CA THR A 107 10.57 -9.19 20.61
C THR A 107 9.91 -7.89 20.14
N ALA A 108 9.63 -7.75 18.84
CA ALA A 108 8.91 -6.61 18.30
C ALA A 108 7.50 -6.50 18.90
N ALA A 109 6.74 -7.61 18.90
CA ALA A 109 5.38 -7.65 19.43
C ALA A 109 5.35 -7.31 20.94
N VAL A 110 6.22 -7.90 21.73
CA VAL A 110 6.33 -7.62 23.19
C VAL A 110 6.68 -6.15 23.44
N SER A 111 7.57 -5.57 22.65
CA SER A 111 7.97 -4.17 22.79
C SER A 111 6.81 -3.22 22.52
N PHE A 112 6.07 -3.42 21.41
CA PHE A 112 4.94 -2.57 21.07
C PHE A 112 3.73 -2.78 21.97
N ASP A 113 3.53 -3.99 22.50
CA ASP A 113 2.48 -4.30 23.47
C ASP A 113 2.70 -3.54 24.78
N GLY A 114 3.94 -3.52 25.29
CA GLY A 114 4.30 -2.72 26.45
C GLY A 114 4.06 -1.22 26.26
N ILE A 115 4.27 -0.69 25.07
CA ILE A 115 3.95 0.71 24.76
C ILE A 115 2.43 0.90 24.66
N TYR A 116 1.71 -0.04 24.07
CA TYR A 116 0.25 0.01 23.99
C TYR A 116 -0.40 0.04 25.38
N ASP A 117 0.11 -0.78 26.31
CA ASP A 117 -0.35 -0.82 27.69
C ASP A 117 -0.11 0.54 28.41
N ALA A 118 1.04 1.17 28.16
CA ALA A 118 1.38 2.45 28.73
C ALA A 118 0.58 3.61 28.10
N PHE A 119 0.26 3.54 26.80
CA PHE A 119 -0.38 4.59 26.02
C PHE A 119 -1.56 4.05 25.17
N PRO A 120 -2.63 3.53 25.79
CA PRO A 120 -3.72 2.86 25.07
C PRO A 120 -4.50 3.78 24.13
N GLY A 121 -4.39 5.11 24.31
CA GLY A 121 -5.01 6.10 23.44
C GLY A 121 -4.28 6.32 22.10
N GLU A 122 -2.99 5.98 22.04
CA GLU A 122 -2.16 6.26 20.87
C GLU A 122 -2.41 5.28 19.72
N PRO A 123 -2.55 5.77 18.46
CA PRO A 123 -2.75 4.87 17.31
C PRO A 123 -1.46 4.16 16.86
N ALA A 124 -0.29 4.75 17.09
CA ALA A 124 0.97 4.22 16.59
C ALA A 124 1.32 2.83 17.14
N PRO A 125 1.20 2.52 18.45
CA PRO A 125 1.43 1.18 18.96
C PRO A 125 0.46 0.15 18.40
N LYS A 126 -0.81 0.51 18.23
CA LYS A 126 -1.82 -0.36 17.60
C LYS A 126 -1.47 -0.68 16.15
N LEU A 127 -1.03 0.31 15.39
CA LEU A 127 -0.55 0.11 14.00
C LEU A 127 0.64 -0.85 13.97
N ALA A 128 1.60 -0.67 14.87
CA ALA A 128 2.78 -1.53 14.96
C ALA A 128 2.41 -2.97 15.35
N LEU A 129 1.49 -3.16 16.31
CA LEU A 129 0.96 -4.48 16.68
C LEU A 129 0.22 -5.15 15.52
N GLY A 130 -0.54 -4.36 14.71
CA GLY A 130 -1.15 -4.85 13.49
C GLY A 130 -0.12 -5.40 12.50
N VAL A 131 1.02 -4.71 12.34
CA VAL A 131 2.13 -5.19 11.50
C VAL A 131 2.72 -6.48 12.08
N CYS A 132 2.99 -6.56 13.38
CA CYS A 132 3.49 -7.78 14.03
C CYS A 132 2.53 -8.96 13.82
N ALA A 133 1.23 -8.75 14.05
CA ALA A 133 0.22 -9.79 13.86
C ALA A 133 0.15 -10.26 12.39
N GLU A 134 0.24 -9.35 11.42
CA GLU A 134 0.26 -9.70 10.00
C GLU A 134 1.49 -10.52 9.62
N VAL A 135 2.67 -10.14 10.12
CA VAL A 135 3.93 -10.87 9.87
C VAL A 135 3.90 -12.27 10.50
N LEU A 136 3.28 -12.41 11.66
CA LEU A 136 3.08 -13.71 12.34
C LEU A 136 1.94 -14.56 11.72
N GLY A 137 1.27 -14.05 10.67
CA GLY A 137 0.15 -14.74 10.01
C GLY A 137 -1.16 -14.73 10.80
N GLN A 138 -1.25 -13.94 11.86
CA GLN A 138 -2.45 -13.77 12.69
C GLN A 138 -3.40 -12.74 12.04
N LEU A 139 -3.98 -13.09 10.90
CA LEU A 139 -4.70 -12.14 10.05
C LEU A 139 -5.91 -11.51 10.72
N ASP A 140 -6.62 -12.25 11.58
CA ASP A 140 -7.79 -11.72 12.30
C ASP A 140 -7.36 -10.64 13.30
N ASN A 141 -6.30 -10.89 14.07
CA ASN A 141 -5.74 -9.91 15.01
C ASN A 141 -5.20 -8.67 14.26
N ALA A 142 -4.50 -8.89 13.15
CA ALA A 142 -4.02 -7.80 12.31
C ALA A 142 -5.16 -6.93 11.80
N ALA A 143 -6.24 -7.54 11.31
CA ALA A 143 -7.42 -6.84 10.83
C ALA A 143 -8.10 -6.02 11.94
N GLU A 144 -8.15 -6.54 13.17
CA GLU A 144 -8.71 -5.84 14.33
C GLU A 144 -7.90 -4.60 14.68
N TYR A 145 -6.56 -4.71 14.81
CA TYR A 145 -5.69 -3.57 15.09
C TYR A 145 -5.77 -2.51 13.98
N TYR A 146 -5.70 -2.90 12.71
CA TYR A 146 -5.77 -1.93 11.61
C TYR A 146 -7.13 -1.25 11.51
N ARG A 147 -8.23 -1.99 11.77
CA ARG A 147 -9.58 -1.42 11.81
C ARG A 147 -9.72 -0.41 12.93
N LEU A 148 -9.18 -0.72 14.10
CA LEU A 148 -9.22 0.16 15.25
C LEU A 148 -8.48 1.48 14.95
N VAL A 149 -7.27 1.41 14.38
CA VAL A 149 -6.50 2.60 13.97
C VAL A 149 -7.28 3.41 12.94
N TRP A 150 -7.79 2.76 11.88
CA TRP A 150 -8.53 3.44 10.82
C TRP A 150 -9.81 4.11 11.29
N THR A 151 -10.52 3.50 12.24
CA THR A 151 -11.76 4.04 12.81
C THR A 151 -11.50 5.24 13.72
N ILE A 152 -10.41 5.20 14.48
CA ILE A 152 -10.04 6.28 15.41
C ILE A 152 -9.49 7.49 14.65
N ASP A 153 -8.61 7.27 13.69
CA ASP A 153 -7.96 8.33 12.95
C ASP A 153 -7.82 8.01 11.46
N PRO A 154 -8.77 8.49 10.63
CA PRO A 154 -8.71 8.28 9.16
C PRO A 154 -7.56 8.99 8.44
N SER A 155 -6.69 9.71 9.15
CA SER A 155 -5.44 10.23 8.57
C SER A 155 -4.39 9.13 8.38
N TYR A 156 -4.50 8.02 9.13
CA TYR A 156 -3.66 6.83 8.97
C TYR A 156 -4.10 5.99 7.77
N VAL A 157 -4.01 6.53 6.57
CA VAL A 157 -4.39 5.82 5.33
C VAL A 157 -3.63 4.52 5.15
N SER A 158 -2.40 4.41 5.69
CA SER A 158 -1.64 3.16 5.73
C SER A 158 -2.39 2.02 6.44
N ALA A 159 -3.17 2.34 7.50
CA ALA A 159 -4.00 1.35 8.19
C ALA A 159 -5.15 0.84 7.29
N ALA A 160 -5.79 1.72 6.50
CA ALA A 160 -6.80 1.29 5.54
C ALA A 160 -6.24 0.35 4.46
N PHE A 161 -5.08 0.68 3.89
CA PHE A 161 -4.43 -0.21 2.92
C PHE A 161 -3.98 -1.53 3.53
N ALA A 162 -3.47 -1.52 4.76
CA ALA A 162 -3.08 -2.72 5.49
C ALA A 162 -4.30 -3.58 5.80
N LEU A 163 -5.38 -2.99 6.30
CA LEU A 163 -6.65 -3.68 6.56
C LEU A 163 -7.18 -4.34 5.29
N ALA A 164 -7.25 -3.60 4.18
CA ALA A 164 -7.72 -4.15 2.91
C ALA A 164 -6.83 -5.31 2.41
N ARG A 165 -5.52 -5.24 2.59
CA ARG A 165 -4.58 -6.31 2.24
C ARG A 165 -4.87 -7.58 3.06
N VAL A 166 -5.03 -7.44 4.36
CA VAL A 166 -5.33 -8.55 5.28
C VAL A 166 -6.70 -9.14 4.98
N GLN A 167 -7.73 -8.32 4.76
CA GLN A 167 -9.07 -8.77 4.37
C GLN A 167 -9.04 -9.57 3.06
N LEU A 168 -8.27 -9.13 2.05
CA LEU A 168 -8.09 -9.91 0.82
C LEU A 168 -7.36 -11.24 1.07
N ALA A 169 -6.38 -11.26 1.96
CA ALA A 169 -5.66 -12.47 2.33
C ALA A 169 -6.56 -13.47 3.05
N SER A 170 -7.50 -12.99 3.87
CA SER A 170 -8.52 -13.79 4.55
C SER A 170 -9.73 -14.15 3.68
N GLY A 171 -9.78 -13.67 2.42
CA GLY A 171 -10.90 -13.91 1.50
C GLY A 171 -12.06 -12.92 1.61
N ASP A 172 -12.01 -11.95 2.51
CA ASP A 172 -13.00 -10.89 2.67
C ASP A 172 -12.80 -9.77 1.62
N ARG A 173 -13.14 -10.07 0.39
CA ARG A 173 -13.06 -9.12 -0.73
C ARG A 173 -13.98 -7.92 -0.54
N THR A 174 -15.19 -8.16 -0.07
CA THR A 174 -16.20 -7.11 0.12
C THR A 174 -15.72 -6.10 1.17
N GLY A 175 -15.23 -6.59 2.30
CA GLY A 175 -14.64 -5.74 3.33
C GLY A 175 -13.47 -4.93 2.82
N ALA A 176 -12.57 -5.55 2.04
CA ALA A 176 -11.41 -4.85 1.46
C ALA A 176 -11.82 -3.71 0.52
N VAL A 177 -12.83 -3.94 -0.32
CA VAL A 177 -13.36 -2.90 -1.21
C VAL A 177 -13.98 -1.76 -0.41
N VAL A 178 -14.84 -2.06 0.56
CA VAL A 178 -15.47 -1.06 1.44
C VAL A 178 -14.41 -0.24 2.18
N THR A 179 -13.39 -0.90 2.72
CA THR A 179 -12.28 -0.23 3.41
C THR A 179 -11.55 0.75 2.49
N LEU A 180 -11.19 0.33 1.28
CA LEU A 180 -10.50 1.19 0.31
C LEU A 180 -11.38 2.36 -0.18
N GLU A 181 -12.68 2.10 -0.35
CA GLU A 181 -13.66 3.11 -0.77
C GLU A 181 -14.02 4.08 0.36
N SER A 182 -13.71 3.78 1.61
CA SER A 182 -13.89 4.69 2.74
C SER A 182 -12.80 5.77 2.87
N VAL A 183 -11.71 5.67 2.10
CA VAL A 183 -10.67 6.71 2.11
C VAL A 183 -11.27 8.03 1.60
N PRO A 184 -11.16 9.12 2.39
CA PRO A 184 -11.79 10.40 2.07
C PRO A 184 -11.25 11.03 0.77
N GLU A 185 -12.10 11.75 0.04
CA GLU A 185 -11.72 12.44 -1.20
C GLU A 185 -10.65 13.50 -0.99
N ALA A 186 -10.65 14.13 0.19
CA ALA A 186 -9.62 15.10 0.59
C ALA A 186 -8.22 14.50 0.79
N SER A 187 -8.11 13.17 0.88
CA SER A 187 -6.81 12.51 1.05
C SER A 187 -6.00 12.54 -0.24
N ILE A 188 -4.71 12.85 -0.14
CA ILE A 188 -3.75 12.71 -1.26
C ILE A 188 -3.66 11.26 -1.78
N HIS A 189 -4.12 10.28 -0.99
CA HIS A 189 -4.13 8.86 -1.33
C HIS A 189 -5.47 8.39 -1.91
N TYR A 190 -6.46 9.28 -2.07
CA TYR A 190 -7.79 8.94 -2.56
C TYR A 190 -7.75 8.18 -3.89
N THR A 191 -7.08 8.76 -4.89
CA THR A 191 -6.94 8.13 -6.21
C THR A 191 -6.30 6.75 -6.14
N ALA A 192 -5.25 6.60 -5.31
CA ALA A 192 -4.58 5.32 -5.10
C ALA A 192 -5.51 4.28 -4.46
N ALA A 193 -6.31 4.69 -3.47
CA ALA A 193 -7.28 3.83 -2.82
C ALA A 193 -8.38 3.37 -3.80
N ARG A 194 -8.89 4.27 -4.66
CA ARG A 194 -9.88 3.93 -5.67
C ARG A 194 -9.33 2.97 -6.73
N VAL A 195 -8.11 3.17 -7.20
CA VAL A 195 -7.43 2.22 -8.10
C VAL A 195 -7.26 0.86 -7.42
N ALA A 196 -6.87 0.84 -6.14
CA ALA A 196 -6.75 -0.40 -5.37
C ALA A 196 -8.10 -1.11 -5.21
N ALA A 197 -9.21 -0.38 -4.99
CA ALA A 197 -10.56 -0.93 -4.91
C ALA A 197 -10.99 -1.60 -6.22
N VAL A 198 -10.76 -0.94 -7.37
CA VAL A 198 -11.00 -1.56 -8.69
C VAL A 198 -10.25 -2.88 -8.81
N ARG A 199 -8.97 -2.90 -8.48
CA ARG A 199 -8.14 -4.11 -8.54
C ARG A 199 -8.59 -5.18 -7.54
N ALA A 200 -9.02 -4.80 -6.34
CA ALA A 200 -9.57 -5.73 -5.35
C ALA A 200 -10.83 -6.42 -5.87
N ARG A 201 -11.71 -5.71 -6.57
CA ARG A 201 -12.91 -6.27 -7.19
C ARG A 201 -12.59 -7.33 -8.26
N LEU A 202 -11.53 -7.11 -9.05
CA LEU A 202 -11.30 -7.85 -10.30
C LEU A 202 -10.27 -8.99 -10.18
N ARG A 203 -9.28 -8.89 -9.30
CA ARG A 203 -8.18 -9.84 -9.24
C ARG A 203 -8.55 -11.14 -8.54
N ARG A 204 -7.92 -12.25 -8.97
CA ARG A 204 -8.07 -13.59 -8.39
C ARG A 204 -9.52 -14.04 -8.30
N ARG A 205 -10.29 -13.81 -9.36
CA ARG A 205 -11.68 -14.30 -9.47
C ARG A 205 -11.69 -15.72 -10.03
N VAL A 206 -12.65 -16.50 -9.55
CA VAL A 206 -12.91 -17.83 -10.11
C VAL A 206 -13.80 -17.68 -11.35
N ALA A 207 -13.61 -18.54 -12.35
CA ALA A 207 -14.24 -18.43 -13.67
C ALA A 207 -15.78 -18.30 -13.67
N LEU A 208 -16.44 -18.86 -12.68
CA LEU A 208 -17.92 -18.85 -12.56
C LEU A 208 -18.44 -17.87 -11.49
N ASP A 209 -17.56 -17.04 -10.90
CA ASP A 209 -18.02 -16.03 -9.94
C ASP A 209 -19.00 -15.05 -10.60
N PRO A 210 -20.08 -14.64 -9.90
CA PRO A 210 -20.91 -13.53 -10.35
C PRO A 210 -20.09 -12.24 -10.36
N LEU A 211 -19.72 -11.77 -11.53
CA LEU A 211 -18.76 -10.66 -11.68
C LEU A 211 -19.39 -9.38 -12.26
N LEU A 212 -20.64 -9.44 -12.74
CA LEU A 212 -21.26 -8.35 -13.47
C LEU A 212 -21.30 -7.04 -12.68
N ASP A 213 -21.72 -7.10 -11.41
CA ASP A 213 -21.83 -5.91 -10.56
C ASP A 213 -20.46 -5.32 -10.23
N ASP A 214 -19.47 -6.17 -9.97
CA ASP A 214 -18.08 -5.73 -9.76
C ASP A 214 -17.47 -5.10 -11.01
N LEU A 215 -17.78 -5.64 -12.20
CA LEU A 215 -17.34 -5.05 -13.47
C LEU A 215 -17.98 -3.70 -13.72
N ARG A 216 -19.29 -3.56 -13.45
CA ARG A 216 -20.00 -2.27 -13.56
C ARG A 216 -19.44 -1.24 -12.58
N ALA A 217 -19.27 -1.64 -11.32
CA ALA A 217 -18.69 -0.77 -10.29
C ALA A 217 -17.25 -0.35 -10.66
N ALA A 218 -16.42 -1.28 -11.12
CA ALA A 218 -15.06 -1.01 -11.58
C ALA A 218 -15.05 -0.04 -12.77
N GLY A 219 -15.91 -0.26 -13.76
CA GLY A 219 -16.04 0.64 -14.92
C GLY A 219 -16.47 2.05 -14.52
N GLY A 220 -17.48 2.17 -13.66
CA GLY A 220 -17.93 3.46 -13.12
C GLY A 220 -16.83 4.18 -12.34
N GLN A 221 -16.03 3.45 -11.58
CA GLN A 221 -14.90 4.00 -10.83
C GLN A 221 -13.78 4.53 -11.77
N VAL A 222 -13.48 3.84 -12.87
CA VAL A 222 -12.51 4.30 -13.87
C VAL A 222 -12.97 5.61 -14.51
N GLU A 223 -14.26 5.74 -14.83
CA GLU A 223 -14.82 6.97 -15.37
C GLU A 223 -14.79 8.12 -14.33
N ALA A 224 -15.10 7.85 -13.07
CA ALA A 224 -15.00 8.84 -12.01
C ALA A 224 -13.55 9.33 -11.82
N LEU A 225 -12.56 8.42 -11.83
CA LEU A 225 -11.13 8.75 -11.75
C LEU A 225 -10.65 9.60 -12.94
N ARG A 226 -11.26 9.46 -14.10
CA ARG A 226 -11.01 10.34 -15.26
C ARG A 226 -11.33 11.79 -14.94
N GLN A 227 -12.46 12.04 -14.29
CA GLN A 227 -12.87 13.40 -13.91
C GLN A 227 -11.98 14.02 -12.83
N LEU A 228 -11.37 13.18 -11.99
CA LEU A 228 -10.44 13.58 -10.92
C LEU A 228 -8.99 13.74 -11.39
N GLY A 229 -8.73 13.70 -12.70
CA GLY A 229 -7.42 13.98 -13.26
C GLY A 229 -6.42 12.83 -13.21
N LEU A 230 -6.89 11.58 -13.09
CA LEU A 230 -6.01 10.43 -13.26
C LEU A 230 -5.31 10.50 -14.62
N ASP A 231 -3.98 10.38 -14.63
CA ASP A 231 -3.22 10.48 -15.86
C ASP A 231 -3.65 9.46 -16.93
N ALA A 232 -3.49 9.82 -18.18
CA ALA A 232 -4.01 9.03 -19.30
C ALA A 232 -3.43 7.62 -19.37
N VAL A 233 -2.15 7.45 -19.03
CA VAL A 233 -1.49 6.12 -19.05
C VAL A 233 -2.08 5.21 -17.99
N ARG A 234 -2.17 5.70 -16.74
CA ARG A 234 -2.74 4.91 -15.63
C ARG A 234 -4.21 4.57 -15.86
N ARG A 235 -4.97 5.53 -16.41
CA ARG A 235 -6.37 5.30 -16.75
C ARG A 235 -6.53 4.22 -17.81
N GLU A 236 -5.78 4.28 -18.91
CA GLU A 236 -5.87 3.28 -19.94
C GLU A 236 -5.35 1.90 -19.47
N GLN A 237 -4.32 1.87 -18.62
CA GLN A 237 -3.89 0.63 -17.96
C GLN A 237 -5.00 0.03 -17.13
N LEU A 238 -5.70 0.83 -16.33
CA LEU A 238 -6.81 0.36 -15.52
C LEU A 238 -8.00 -0.09 -16.39
N SER A 239 -8.29 0.62 -17.49
CA SER A 239 -9.30 0.22 -18.47
C SER A 239 -8.97 -1.14 -19.10
N THR A 240 -7.70 -1.41 -19.44
CA THR A 240 -7.30 -2.73 -19.95
C THR A 240 -7.45 -3.83 -18.89
N GLU A 241 -7.21 -3.55 -17.60
CA GLU A 241 -7.45 -4.50 -16.50
C GLU A 241 -8.96 -4.85 -16.40
N VAL A 242 -9.84 -3.85 -16.46
CA VAL A 242 -11.29 -4.03 -16.39
C VAL A 242 -11.82 -4.80 -17.60
N LEU A 243 -11.48 -4.35 -18.82
CA LEU A 243 -11.93 -4.99 -20.06
C LEU A 243 -11.36 -6.39 -20.24
N GLY A 244 -10.10 -6.62 -19.84
CA GLY A 244 -9.47 -7.94 -19.88
C GLY A 244 -10.17 -8.93 -18.97
N THR A 245 -10.43 -8.53 -17.73
CA THR A 245 -11.20 -9.37 -16.78
C THR A 245 -12.60 -9.66 -17.28
N ALA A 246 -13.28 -8.66 -17.87
CA ALA A 246 -14.60 -8.86 -18.47
C ALA A 246 -14.55 -9.84 -19.65
N LEU A 247 -13.53 -9.76 -20.50
CA LEU A 247 -13.35 -10.68 -21.63
C LEU A 247 -13.14 -12.13 -21.14
N ASP A 248 -12.27 -12.32 -20.16
CA ASP A 248 -12.00 -13.64 -19.57
C ASP A 248 -13.28 -14.23 -18.97
N TRP A 249 -14.06 -13.40 -18.26
CA TRP A 249 -15.35 -13.81 -17.69
C TRP A 249 -16.37 -14.20 -18.77
N VAL A 250 -16.50 -13.43 -19.85
CA VAL A 250 -17.40 -13.74 -20.97
C VAL A 250 -16.98 -15.04 -21.67
N LEU A 251 -15.67 -15.22 -21.92
CA LEU A 251 -15.13 -16.43 -22.58
C LEU A 251 -15.29 -17.68 -21.71
N SER A 252 -15.28 -17.53 -20.39
CA SER A 252 -15.52 -18.62 -19.43
C SER A 252 -17.01 -18.97 -19.28
N GLY A 253 -17.91 -18.34 -20.05
CA GLY A 253 -19.37 -18.57 -19.96
C GLY A 253 -20.06 -17.85 -18.81
N GLY A 254 -19.37 -16.96 -18.10
CA GLY A 254 -19.89 -16.24 -16.94
C GLY A 254 -21.07 -15.31 -17.25
N ARG A 255 -21.23 -14.89 -18.51
CA ARG A 255 -22.32 -14.00 -18.94
C ARG A 255 -23.71 -14.59 -18.70
N GLY A 256 -23.89 -15.91 -18.88
CA GLY A 256 -25.21 -16.55 -18.80
C GLY A 256 -26.26 -15.87 -19.69
N GLY A 257 -27.53 -16.26 -19.53
CA GLY A 257 -28.68 -15.65 -20.22
C GLY A 257 -29.19 -14.35 -19.56
N GLN A 258 -28.57 -13.90 -18.47
CA GLN A 258 -29.11 -12.82 -17.62
C GLN A 258 -28.62 -11.40 -18.00
N VAL A 259 -27.63 -11.26 -18.87
CA VAL A 259 -27.07 -9.95 -19.25
C VAL A 259 -27.78 -9.41 -20.48
N GLU A 260 -28.40 -8.24 -20.35
CA GLU A 260 -29.03 -7.56 -21.49
C GLU A 260 -27.99 -7.29 -22.59
N ARG A 261 -28.42 -7.48 -23.85
CA ARG A 261 -27.56 -7.24 -25.03
C ARG A 261 -27.05 -5.80 -25.14
N SER A 262 -27.77 -4.85 -24.54
CA SER A 262 -27.42 -3.43 -24.50
C SER A 262 -26.39 -3.04 -23.44
N THR A 263 -25.99 -3.98 -22.58
CA THR A 263 -25.03 -3.69 -21.50
C THR A 263 -23.67 -3.33 -22.09
N THR A 264 -23.15 -2.17 -21.67
CA THR A 264 -21.82 -1.69 -22.07
C THR A 264 -20.90 -1.55 -20.84
N LEU A 265 -19.60 -1.68 -21.06
CA LEU A 265 -18.54 -1.49 -20.09
C LEU A 265 -17.45 -0.62 -20.71
N LEU A 266 -17.17 0.55 -20.13
CA LEU A 266 -16.20 1.52 -20.65
C LEU A 266 -16.43 1.83 -22.17
N GLY A 267 -17.69 1.97 -22.55
CA GLY A 267 -18.10 2.24 -23.92
C GLY A 267 -17.94 1.07 -24.92
N SER A 268 -17.73 -0.14 -24.43
CA SER A 268 -17.66 -1.38 -25.21
C SER A 268 -18.85 -2.28 -24.89
N ALA A 269 -19.45 -2.93 -25.89
CA ALA A 269 -20.49 -3.93 -25.64
C ALA A 269 -19.91 -5.07 -24.76
N LEU A 270 -20.71 -5.55 -23.80
CA LEU A 270 -20.27 -6.62 -22.88
C LEU A 270 -20.44 -7.99 -23.54
N ASP A 271 -19.79 -8.18 -24.68
CA ASP A 271 -19.63 -9.42 -25.42
C ASP A 271 -18.20 -9.56 -25.92
N GLU A 272 -17.82 -10.74 -26.41
CA GLU A 272 -16.46 -11.02 -26.85
C GLU A 272 -15.97 -9.98 -27.87
N ARG A 273 -16.79 -9.68 -28.88
CA ARG A 273 -16.41 -8.79 -29.97
C ARG A 273 -16.22 -7.34 -29.48
N GLY A 274 -17.17 -6.83 -28.70
CA GLY A 274 -17.12 -5.48 -28.14
C GLY A 274 -15.94 -5.29 -27.18
N LEU A 275 -15.71 -6.27 -26.30
CA LEU A 275 -14.58 -6.22 -25.35
C LEU A 275 -13.22 -6.31 -26.05
N ARG A 276 -13.10 -7.15 -27.10
CA ARG A 276 -11.88 -7.20 -27.93
C ARG A 276 -11.61 -5.86 -28.62
N PHE A 277 -12.61 -5.22 -29.19
CA PHE A 277 -12.46 -3.87 -29.77
C PHE A 277 -12.09 -2.83 -28.71
N GLY A 278 -12.68 -2.90 -27.52
CA GLY A 278 -12.33 -2.04 -26.39
C GLY A 278 -10.86 -2.18 -25.98
N LEU A 279 -10.38 -3.40 -25.85
CA LEU A 279 -8.98 -3.71 -25.52
C LEU A 279 -8.03 -3.24 -26.63
N GLU A 280 -8.34 -3.54 -27.90
CA GLU A 280 -7.55 -3.05 -29.03
C GLU A 280 -7.40 -1.53 -28.98
N ARG A 281 -8.51 -0.80 -28.79
CA ARG A 281 -8.54 0.65 -28.68
C ARG A 281 -7.66 1.15 -27.55
N SER A 282 -7.81 0.59 -26.34
CA SER A 282 -7.04 1.01 -25.14
C SER A 282 -5.54 0.74 -25.32
N TYR A 283 -5.15 -0.40 -25.85
CA TYR A 283 -3.73 -0.69 -26.13
C TYR A 283 -3.15 0.23 -27.21
N ARG A 284 -3.93 0.65 -28.23
CA ARG A 284 -3.49 1.65 -29.21
C ARG A 284 -3.32 3.03 -28.59
N VAL A 285 -4.16 3.39 -27.63
CA VAL A 285 -3.99 4.63 -26.86
C VAL A 285 -2.70 4.56 -26.04
N LEU A 286 -2.48 3.49 -25.32
CA LEU A 286 -1.22 3.27 -24.56
C LEU A 286 0.01 3.34 -25.47
N ALA A 287 -0.03 2.71 -26.64
CA ALA A 287 1.06 2.75 -27.60
C ALA A 287 1.38 4.17 -28.08
N ARG A 288 0.36 5.03 -28.24
CA ARG A 288 0.56 6.45 -28.59
C ARG A 288 1.17 7.26 -27.44
N LEU A 289 0.88 6.88 -26.19
CA LEU A 289 1.39 7.55 -24.99
C LEU A 289 2.77 7.03 -24.57
N ALA A 290 3.21 5.89 -25.09
CA ALA A 290 4.50 5.28 -24.77
C ALA A 290 5.65 6.14 -25.24
N GLN A 291 6.62 6.40 -24.36
CA GLN A 291 7.79 7.22 -24.64
C GLN A 291 8.93 6.43 -25.29
N ARG A 292 8.99 5.11 -25.06
CA ARG A 292 10.03 4.23 -25.60
C ARG A 292 9.52 3.46 -26.82
N GLY A 293 10.38 3.34 -27.84
CA GLY A 293 10.02 2.66 -29.08
C GLY A 293 9.68 1.17 -28.89
N GLU A 294 10.43 0.46 -28.05
CA GLU A 294 10.20 -0.94 -27.73
C GLU A 294 8.85 -1.15 -27.02
N GLU A 295 8.53 -0.33 -26.03
CA GLU A 295 7.24 -0.36 -25.32
C GLU A 295 6.08 -0.11 -26.30
N ARG A 296 6.26 0.85 -27.23
CA ARG A 296 5.25 1.13 -28.25
C ARG A 296 4.99 -0.08 -29.15
N ILE A 297 6.04 -0.78 -29.58
CA ILE A 297 5.94 -1.98 -30.43
C ILE A 297 5.17 -3.07 -29.66
N GLU A 298 5.56 -3.34 -28.41
CA GLU A 298 4.90 -4.34 -27.58
C GLU A 298 3.39 -4.04 -27.40
N LEU A 299 3.04 -2.79 -27.15
CA LEU A 299 1.65 -2.36 -26.98
C LEU A 299 0.83 -2.47 -28.29
N VAL A 300 1.44 -2.18 -29.45
CA VAL A 300 0.81 -2.40 -30.75
C VAL A 300 0.59 -3.88 -31.01
N GLU A 301 1.55 -4.73 -30.69
CA GLU A 301 1.39 -6.19 -30.80
C GLU A 301 0.27 -6.70 -29.91
N ARG A 302 0.18 -6.20 -28.66
CA ARG A 302 -0.93 -6.54 -27.77
C ARG A 302 -2.27 -6.09 -28.35
N ALA A 303 -2.36 -4.89 -28.90
CA ALA A 303 -3.57 -4.42 -29.59
C ALA A 303 -3.97 -5.35 -30.73
N ASN A 304 -3.01 -5.77 -31.55
CA ASN A 304 -3.27 -6.66 -32.69
C ASN A 304 -3.77 -8.06 -32.25
N ARG A 305 -3.33 -8.58 -31.11
CA ARG A 305 -3.82 -9.86 -30.55
C ARG A 305 -5.30 -9.81 -30.19
N PHE A 306 -5.80 -8.66 -29.78
CA PHE A 306 -7.23 -8.48 -29.44
C PHE A 306 -8.10 -8.16 -30.64
N ARG A 307 -7.52 -7.78 -31.78
CA ARG A 307 -8.28 -7.47 -32.98
C ARG A 307 -9.21 -8.61 -33.38
N PRO A 308 -10.53 -8.41 -33.46
CA PRO A 308 -11.44 -9.45 -33.89
C PRO A 308 -11.08 -9.91 -35.32
N ARG A 309 -10.98 -11.21 -35.51
CA ARG A 309 -10.76 -11.76 -36.86
C ARG A 309 -12.06 -11.58 -37.64
N THR A 310 -12.03 -10.73 -38.63
CA THR A 310 -13.09 -10.66 -39.64
C THR A 310 -12.86 -11.84 -40.57
N TRP A 311 -13.78 -12.78 -40.57
CA TRP A 311 -13.84 -13.77 -41.65
C TRP A 311 -14.29 -13.00 -42.88
N VAL A 312 -13.43 -12.93 -43.88
CA VAL A 312 -13.76 -12.50 -45.25
C VAL A 312 -14.23 -13.72 -46.01
#